data_abee64a0dd64be71ce108be5e1668522
#
_entry.id   abee64a0dd64be71ce108be5e1668522
#
_cell.length_a   1.000
_cell.length_b   1.000
_cell.length_c   1.000
_cell.angle_alpha   90.00
_cell.angle_beta   90.00
_cell.angle_gamma   90.00
#
_symmetry.space_group_name_H-M   'P 1'
#
loop_
_entity.id
_entity.type
_entity.pdbx_description
1 polymer ?
#
loop_
_entity_poly.entity_id
_entity_poly.type
_entity_poly.pdbx_seq_one_letter_code
_entity_poly.pdbx_strand_id
1 'polypeptide(L)'
;RSVSRGLGDVYKRQIPLIVDEAHGAHFGFHPYFPENANAKGADVVIHSLHKTLPAPTQTALIHLNGSLVDRTRVKNYLHMLQTSSPSYLLMAGIDGCVELLREKGAGLFDSYAERLKILRRELEQCRYIQLAKTRQFDPSKLVLSVCGTGMSGRELYFKLLKQYHLQLEMAAGTYALAMTSIFDLEEGYSRLVRAVKEIDEELFEMRTQDKYTPIESGQKVEVPKPEVVLRSWELTDIPIERRKRQSWKDSVG
;
A
#
# COMPACT_ATOMS: atom_id res chain seq x y z
N ARG A 1 -13.19 -12.10 -9.21
CA ARG A 1 -12.45 -12.84 -10.25
C ARG A 1 -10.96 -12.80 -9.90
N SER A 2 -10.31 -13.96 -9.86
CA SER A 2 -8.88 -14.00 -9.54
C SER A 2 -8.06 -13.29 -10.62
N VAL A 3 -7.03 -12.54 -10.20
CA VAL A 3 -6.07 -11.87 -11.08
C VAL A 3 -5.45 -12.83 -12.11
N SER A 4 -5.38 -14.13 -11.80
CA SER A 4 -4.86 -15.16 -12.70
C SER A 4 -5.68 -15.38 -13.98
N ARG A 5 -6.98 -15.09 -13.98
CA ARG A 5 -7.79 -15.16 -15.21
C ARG A 5 -7.55 -13.97 -16.13
N GLY A 6 -7.22 -12.80 -15.58
CA GLY A 6 -6.87 -11.63 -16.37
C GLY A 6 -5.55 -11.79 -17.14
N LEU A 7 -4.54 -12.40 -16.53
CA LEU A 7 -3.22 -12.60 -17.16
C LEU A 7 -3.31 -13.51 -18.40
N GLY A 8 -4.06 -14.60 -18.34
CA GLY A 8 -4.25 -15.50 -19.49
C GLY A 8 -4.95 -14.83 -20.67
N ASP A 9 -5.92 -13.94 -20.42
CA ASP A 9 -6.63 -13.21 -21.46
C ASP A 9 -5.78 -12.07 -22.06
N VAL A 10 -4.95 -11.41 -21.25
CA VAL A 10 -4.00 -10.37 -21.69
C VAL A 10 -2.94 -11.00 -22.61
N TYR A 11 -2.38 -12.15 -22.25
CA TYR A 11 -1.39 -12.84 -23.07
C TYR A 11 -1.95 -13.30 -24.42
N LYS A 12 -3.19 -13.77 -24.45
CA LYS A 12 -3.86 -14.14 -25.70
C LYS A 12 -4.17 -12.96 -26.61
N ARG A 13 -4.32 -11.76 -26.04
CA ARG A 13 -4.67 -10.53 -26.79
C ARG A 13 -3.47 -9.67 -27.15
N GLN A 14 -2.26 -10.06 -26.74
CA GLN A 14 -1.03 -9.28 -26.97
C GLN A 14 -1.11 -7.83 -26.44
N ILE A 15 -1.85 -7.63 -25.34
CA ILE A 15 -1.93 -6.35 -24.65
C ILE A 15 -0.92 -6.38 -23.49
N PRO A 16 -0.01 -5.38 -23.41
CA PRO A 16 0.95 -5.33 -22.30
C PRO A 16 0.24 -5.12 -20.96
N LEU A 17 0.70 -5.87 -19.96
CA LEU A 17 0.26 -5.74 -18.57
C LEU A 17 1.22 -4.83 -17.80
N ILE A 18 0.71 -3.70 -17.31
CA ILE A 18 1.43 -2.77 -16.44
C ILE A 18 0.92 -2.96 -15.02
N VAL A 19 1.81 -3.20 -14.07
CA VAL A 19 1.49 -3.38 -12.65
C VAL A 19 2.18 -2.30 -11.82
N ASP A 20 1.38 -1.48 -11.14
CA ASP A 20 1.87 -0.64 -10.06
C ASP A 20 1.99 -1.49 -8.80
N GLU A 21 3.20 -1.92 -8.49
CA GLU A 21 3.56 -2.70 -7.31
C GLU A 21 4.41 -1.85 -6.33
N ALA A 22 4.13 -0.55 -6.28
CA ALA A 22 4.88 0.39 -5.45
C ALA A 22 4.96 -0.01 -3.97
N HIS A 23 3.92 -0.63 -3.43
CA HIS A 23 3.87 -1.14 -2.06
C HIS A 23 4.30 -2.62 -1.92
N GLY A 24 4.76 -3.23 -2.98
CA GLY A 24 5.13 -4.65 -3.05
C GLY A 24 6.59 -4.90 -3.43
N ALA A 25 7.50 -3.92 -3.27
CA ALA A 25 8.90 -4.11 -3.62
C ALA A 25 9.58 -5.26 -2.84
N HIS A 26 9.01 -5.70 -1.72
CA HIS A 26 9.46 -6.84 -0.92
C HIS A 26 8.86 -8.20 -1.37
N PHE A 27 7.96 -8.21 -2.34
CA PHE A 27 7.34 -9.45 -2.81
C PHE A 27 8.37 -10.38 -3.48
N GLY A 28 8.20 -11.68 -3.25
CA GLY A 28 9.07 -12.72 -3.81
C GLY A 28 10.38 -12.95 -3.05
N PHE A 29 10.73 -12.14 -2.03
CA PHE A 29 11.93 -12.38 -1.23
C PHE A 29 11.77 -13.49 -0.18
N HIS A 30 10.53 -13.83 0.20
CA HIS A 30 10.26 -14.93 1.12
C HIS A 30 8.87 -15.52 0.85
N PRO A 31 8.65 -16.84 1.00
CA PRO A 31 7.37 -17.52 0.69
C PRO A 31 6.17 -17.01 1.51
N TYR A 32 6.40 -16.35 2.63
CA TYR A 32 5.35 -15.75 3.46
C TYR A 32 4.66 -14.57 2.79
N PHE A 33 5.35 -13.90 1.87
CA PHE A 33 4.82 -12.76 1.12
C PHE A 33 4.32 -13.20 -0.26
N PRO A 34 3.47 -12.39 -0.90
CA PRO A 34 3.06 -12.67 -2.27
C PRO A 34 4.24 -12.79 -3.24
N GLU A 35 4.04 -13.52 -4.31
CA GLU A 35 4.95 -13.54 -5.44
C GLU A 35 4.87 -12.20 -6.19
N ASN A 36 6.01 -11.66 -6.64
CA ASN A 36 6.05 -10.39 -7.35
C ASN A 36 5.49 -10.48 -8.77
N ALA A 37 5.05 -9.35 -9.30
CA ALA A 37 4.42 -9.27 -10.61
C ALA A 37 5.39 -9.61 -11.76
N ASN A 38 6.71 -9.41 -11.58
CA ASN A 38 7.71 -9.82 -12.59
C ASN A 38 7.71 -11.34 -12.77
N ALA A 39 7.72 -12.10 -11.67
CA ALA A 39 7.67 -13.56 -11.71
C ALA A 39 6.35 -14.07 -12.30
N LYS A 40 5.26 -13.30 -12.17
CA LYS A 40 3.95 -13.60 -12.76
C LYS A 40 3.83 -13.21 -14.23
N GLY A 41 4.88 -12.66 -14.83
CA GLY A 41 4.91 -12.35 -16.25
C GLY A 41 4.28 -11.00 -16.63
N ALA A 42 4.23 -10.04 -15.72
CA ALA A 42 3.86 -8.66 -16.08
C ALA A 42 4.92 -8.03 -16.97
N ASP A 43 4.48 -7.26 -17.98
CA ASP A 43 5.39 -6.62 -18.95
C ASP A 43 6.10 -5.40 -18.38
N VAL A 44 5.41 -4.65 -17.52
CA VAL A 44 5.96 -3.50 -16.82
C VAL A 44 5.59 -3.60 -15.35
N VAL A 45 6.57 -3.46 -14.46
CA VAL A 45 6.33 -3.43 -13.01
C VAL A 45 7.04 -2.21 -12.41
N ILE A 46 6.32 -1.50 -11.55
CA ILE A 46 6.83 -0.29 -10.88
C ILE A 46 6.96 -0.61 -9.39
N HIS A 47 8.16 -0.45 -8.84
CA HIS A 47 8.44 -0.59 -7.41
C HIS A 47 8.89 0.74 -6.81
N SER A 48 8.31 1.15 -5.69
CA SER A 48 8.89 2.16 -4.81
C SER A 48 9.72 1.46 -3.75
N LEU A 49 11.05 1.50 -3.88
CA LEU A 49 11.93 0.78 -2.96
C LEU A 49 11.79 1.30 -1.53
N HIS A 50 11.72 2.62 -1.38
CA HIS A 50 11.65 3.31 -0.09
C HIS A 50 10.41 2.99 0.76
N LYS A 51 9.38 2.36 0.19
CA LYS A 51 8.15 2.06 0.94
C LYS A 51 8.24 0.78 1.75
N THR A 52 8.97 -0.20 1.28
CA THR A 52 9.01 -1.54 1.91
C THR A 52 10.40 -2.14 2.00
N LEU A 53 11.40 -1.50 1.40
CA LEU A 53 12.81 -1.90 1.41
C LEU A 53 13.68 -0.77 1.96
N PRO A 54 14.91 -1.07 2.41
CA PRO A 54 15.82 -0.10 3.04
C PRO A 54 16.51 0.80 2.01
N ALA A 55 15.74 1.65 1.38
CA ALA A 55 16.24 2.61 0.41
C ALA A 55 15.76 4.03 0.74
N PRO A 56 16.51 5.09 0.37
CA PRO A 56 16.12 6.47 0.61
C PRO A 56 14.79 6.83 -0.04
N THR A 57 14.03 7.75 0.57
CA THR A 57 12.79 8.29 0.00
C THR A 57 13.01 8.76 -1.44
N GLN A 58 12.03 8.57 -2.29
CA GLN A 58 12.01 8.84 -3.75
C GLN A 58 12.70 7.77 -4.62
N THR A 59 13.35 6.76 -4.03
CA THR A 59 13.94 5.68 -4.84
C THR A 59 12.85 4.77 -5.40
N ALA A 60 12.92 4.50 -6.69
CA ALA A 60 11.99 3.64 -7.41
C ALA A 60 12.69 2.90 -8.53
N LEU A 61 12.10 1.78 -8.95
CA LEU A 61 12.52 1.00 -10.11
C LEU A 61 11.34 0.77 -11.04
N ILE A 62 11.64 0.80 -12.34
CA ILE A 62 10.75 0.30 -13.38
C ILE A 62 11.38 -0.94 -14.01
N HIS A 63 10.66 -2.03 -14.02
CA HIS A 63 11.07 -3.27 -14.67
C HIS A 63 10.34 -3.39 -16.01
N LEU A 64 11.10 -3.67 -17.05
CA LEU A 64 10.58 -3.88 -18.40
C LEU A 64 10.88 -5.32 -18.82
N ASN A 65 9.85 -6.15 -18.86
CA ASN A 65 9.93 -7.55 -19.18
C ASN A 65 9.37 -7.85 -20.57
N GLY A 66 9.80 -8.95 -21.16
CA GLY A 66 9.27 -9.39 -22.44
C GLY A 66 9.55 -8.43 -23.61
N SER A 67 8.72 -8.51 -24.65
CA SER A 67 8.88 -7.78 -25.92
C SER A 67 7.66 -6.94 -26.32
N LEU A 68 6.57 -6.94 -25.52
CA LEU A 68 5.34 -6.21 -25.86
C LEU A 68 5.46 -4.70 -25.64
N VAL A 69 6.44 -4.26 -24.85
CA VAL A 69 6.66 -2.85 -24.54
C VAL A 69 7.95 -2.37 -25.19
N ASP A 70 7.86 -1.30 -25.97
CA ASP A 70 9.01 -0.64 -26.58
C ASP A 70 9.83 0.08 -25.49
N ARG A 71 10.99 -0.52 -25.17
CA ARG A 71 11.93 0.00 -24.17
C ARG A 71 12.47 1.39 -24.52
N THR A 72 12.71 1.66 -25.80
CA THR A 72 13.22 2.95 -26.25
C THR A 72 12.18 4.04 -26.01
N ARG A 73 10.94 3.75 -26.32
CA ARG A 73 9.84 4.68 -26.09
C ARG A 73 9.65 4.98 -24.59
N VAL A 74 9.67 3.97 -23.74
CA VAL A 74 9.60 4.16 -22.28
C VAL A 74 10.77 5.01 -21.80
N LYS A 75 12.00 4.71 -22.24
CA LYS A 75 13.19 5.49 -21.89
C LYS A 75 13.07 6.95 -22.30
N ASN A 76 12.53 7.23 -23.48
CA ASN A 76 12.32 8.61 -23.94
C ASN A 76 11.31 9.36 -23.04
N TYR A 77 10.20 8.71 -22.64
CA TYR A 77 9.26 9.33 -21.70
C TYR A 77 9.87 9.55 -20.31
N LEU A 78 10.67 8.61 -19.81
CA LEU A 78 11.40 8.80 -18.57
C LEU A 78 12.33 10.01 -18.66
N HIS A 79 13.09 10.17 -19.74
CA HIS A 79 13.97 11.33 -19.93
C HIS A 79 13.21 12.66 -19.98
N MET A 80 11.99 12.69 -20.53
CA MET A 80 11.17 13.90 -20.56
C MET A 80 10.56 14.25 -19.19
N LEU A 81 10.27 13.25 -18.36
CA LEU A 81 9.54 13.43 -17.10
C LEU A 81 10.45 13.43 -15.87
N GLN A 82 11.67 12.91 -15.98
CA GLN A 82 12.67 12.93 -14.92
C GLN A 82 13.36 14.29 -14.78
N THR A 83 14.03 14.48 -13.65
CA THR A 83 14.94 15.62 -13.45
C THR A 83 16.12 15.57 -14.43
N SER A 84 16.66 16.72 -14.80
CA SER A 84 17.79 16.84 -15.72
C SER A 84 19.08 16.21 -15.19
N SER A 85 19.26 16.17 -13.87
CA SER A 85 20.44 15.62 -13.20
C SER A 85 20.06 14.49 -12.26
N PRO A 86 20.67 13.30 -12.36
CA PRO A 86 20.43 12.22 -11.42
C PRO A 86 21.03 12.54 -10.05
N SER A 87 20.35 12.13 -8.99
CA SER A 87 20.89 12.19 -7.63
C SER A 87 21.79 10.98 -7.38
N TYR A 88 23.10 11.20 -7.29
CA TYR A 88 24.04 10.12 -6.97
C TYR A 88 23.81 9.52 -5.58
N LEU A 89 23.30 10.30 -4.61
CA LEU A 89 22.93 9.79 -3.29
C LEU A 89 21.78 8.79 -3.38
N LEU A 90 20.77 9.08 -4.19
CA LEU A 90 19.67 8.14 -4.39
C LEU A 90 20.11 6.89 -5.14
N MET A 91 20.98 7.05 -6.14
CA MET A 91 21.55 5.92 -6.87
C MET A 91 22.41 5.02 -5.96
N ALA A 92 23.29 5.61 -5.16
CA ALA A 92 24.07 4.87 -4.16
C ALA A 92 23.18 4.17 -3.11
N GLY A 93 22.06 4.81 -2.72
CA GLY A 93 21.09 4.22 -1.82
C GLY A 93 20.35 3.02 -2.43
N ILE A 94 20.03 3.07 -3.73
CA ILE A 94 19.46 1.92 -4.46
C ILE A 94 20.49 0.78 -4.52
N ASP A 95 21.74 1.09 -4.89
CA ASP A 95 22.82 0.12 -5.01
C ASP A 95 23.09 -0.56 -3.67
N GLY A 96 23.25 0.23 -2.60
CA GLY A 96 23.42 -0.29 -1.24
C GLY A 96 22.25 -1.15 -0.75
N CYS A 97 21.00 -0.79 -1.11
CA CYS A 97 19.82 -1.61 -0.83
C CYS A 97 19.90 -2.97 -1.54
N VAL A 98 20.23 -2.97 -2.84
CA VAL A 98 20.35 -4.20 -3.63
C VAL A 98 21.47 -5.09 -3.09
N GLU A 99 22.63 -4.51 -2.75
CA GLU A 99 23.76 -5.24 -2.17
C GLU A 99 23.42 -5.88 -0.83
N LEU A 100 22.78 -5.11 0.08
CA LEU A 100 22.31 -5.62 1.36
C LEU A 100 21.34 -6.80 1.19
N LEU A 101 20.39 -6.68 0.25
CA LEU A 101 19.43 -7.76 -0.01
C LEU A 101 20.11 -8.99 -0.62
N ARG A 102 21.10 -8.80 -1.48
CA ARG A 102 21.89 -9.87 -2.06
C ARG A 102 22.67 -10.65 -0.99
N GLU A 103 23.28 -9.94 -0.04
CA GLU A 103 24.14 -10.56 0.99
C GLU A 103 23.35 -11.13 2.17
N LYS A 104 22.34 -10.39 2.64
CA LYS A 104 21.66 -10.66 3.91
C LYS A 104 20.15 -10.85 3.79
N GLY A 105 19.59 -10.68 2.57
CA GLY A 105 18.15 -10.63 2.36
C GLY A 105 17.42 -11.85 2.89
N ALA A 106 17.94 -13.07 2.66
CA ALA A 106 17.29 -14.29 3.14
C ALA A 106 17.07 -14.27 4.65
N GLY A 107 18.11 -14.05 5.44
CA GLY A 107 18.01 -14.01 6.91
C GLY A 107 17.19 -12.83 7.45
N LEU A 108 17.24 -11.67 6.77
CA LEU A 108 16.42 -10.52 7.14
C LEU A 108 14.90 -10.81 6.90
N PHE A 109 14.55 -11.42 5.78
CA PHE A 109 13.18 -11.76 5.48
C PHE A 109 12.66 -12.94 6.30
N ASP A 110 13.49 -13.94 6.63
CA ASP A 110 13.14 -15.01 7.57
C ASP A 110 12.76 -14.40 8.94
N SER A 111 13.61 -13.54 9.48
CA SER A 111 13.38 -12.87 10.76
C SER A 111 12.15 -11.97 10.72
N TYR A 112 11.93 -11.26 9.61
CA TYR A 112 10.77 -10.41 9.40
C TYR A 112 9.48 -11.22 9.34
N ALA A 113 9.46 -12.32 8.60
CA ALA A 113 8.31 -13.20 8.50
C ALA A 113 7.91 -13.79 9.86
N GLU A 114 8.87 -14.23 10.66
CA GLU A 114 8.60 -14.74 12.01
C GLU A 114 8.04 -13.66 12.94
N ARG A 115 8.62 -12.46 12.95
CA ARG A 115 8.07 -11.34 13.73
C ARG A 115 6.64 -11.00 13.33
N LEU A 116 6.36 -10.97 12.01
CA LEU A 116 4.99 -10.71 11.53
C LEU A 116 4.00 -11.80 11.95
N LYS A 117 4.41 -13.07 11.92
CA LYS A 117 3.54 -14.17 12.37
C LYS A 117 3.19 -14.02 13.85
N ILE A 118 4.17 -13.66 14.70
CA ILE A 118 3.97 -13.43 16.11
C ILE A 118 3.03 -12.23 16.31
N LEU A 119 3.37 -11.08 15.69
CA LEU A 119 2.57 -9.86 15.77
C LEU A 119 1.11 -10.12 15.40
N ARG A 120 0.86 -10.75 14.25
CA ARG A 120 -0.50 -11.03 13.79
C ARG A 120 -1.26 -11.95 14.74
N ARG A 121 -0.59 -12.97 15.30
CA ARG A 121 -1.18 -13.88 16.30
C ARG A 121 -1.58 -13.14 17.57
N GLU A 122 -0.74 -12.20 18.05
CA GLU A 122 -1.04 -11.39 19.21
C GLU A 122 -2.23 -10.45 18.97
N LEU A 123 -2.30 -9.83 17.80
CA LEU A 123 -3.41 -8.95 17.42
C LEU A 123 -4.71 -9.71 17.17
N GLU A 124 -4.66 -10.98 16.76
CA GLU A 124 -5.83 -11.83 16.56
C GLU A 124 -6.53 -12.22 17.89
N GLN A 125 -5.89 -11.98 19.03
CA GLN A 125 -6.49 -12.19 20.36
C GLN A 125 -7.46 -11.07 20.78
N CYS A 126 -7.40 -9.91 20.11
CA CYS A 126 -8.30 -8.79 20.39
C CYS A 126 -9.75 -9.14 20.03
N ARG A 127 -10.70 -8.65 20.84
CA ARG A 127 -12.13 -8.94 20.71
C ARG A 127 -12.84 -7.95 19.80
N TYR A 128 -12.47 -6.70 19.89
CA TYR A 128 -13.13 -5.56 19.24
C TYR A 128 -12.33 -5.00 18.08
N ILE A 129 -11.00 -4.93 18.21
CA ILE A 129 -10.12 -4.52 17.12
C ILE A 129 -9.71 -5.76 16.34
N GLN A 130 -10.19 -5.90 15.12
CA GLN A 130 -9.97 -7.09 14.32
C GLN A 130 -8.99 -6.83 13.18
N LEU A 131 -8.07 -7.76 12.97
CA LEU A 131 -7.27 -7.78 11.73
C LEU A 131 -8.15 -8.22 10.57
N ALA A 132 -8.42 -7.29 9.65
CA ALA A 132 -9.14 -7.64 8.43
C ALA A 132 -8.29 -8.60 7.58
N LYS A 133 -8.91 -9.67 7.12
CA LYS A 133 -8.31 -10.69 6.27
C LYS A 133 -9.12 -10.83 4.99
N THR A 134 -8.42 -10.94 3.87
CA THR A 134 -9.00 -11.30 2.59
C THR A 134 -8.40 -12.61 2.13
N ARG A 135 -8.95 -13.22 1.08
CA ARG A 135 -8.43 -14.48 0.53
C ARG A 135 -6.96 -14.37 0.07
N GLN A 136 -6.59 -13.19 -0.42
CA GLN A 136 -5.22 -12.86 -0.83
C GLN A 136 -4.89 -11.49 -0.26
N PHE A 137 -3.82 -11.39 0.51
CA PHE A 137 -3.39 -10.15 1.14
C PHE A 137 -1.86 -10.17 1.34
N ASP A 138 -1.30 -8.98 1.51
CA ASP A 138 0.08 -8.80 1.92
C ASP A 138 0.17 -8.83 3.45
N PRO A 139 0.85 -9.82 4.06
CA PRO A 139 0.97 -9.91 5.53
C PRO A 139 1.62 -8.68 6.18
N SER A 140 2.43 -7.92 5.44
CA SER A 140 3.08 -6.70 5.94
C SER A 140 2.11 -5.55 6.18
N LYS A 141 0.89 -5.64 5.65
CA LYS A 141 -0.17 -4.65 5.82
C LYS A 141 -1.13 -5.11 6.91
N LEU A 142 -1.23 -4.33 7.98
CA LEU A 142 -2.10 -4.61 9.12
C LEU A 142 -3.31 -3.69 9.05
N VAL A 143 -4.42 -4.20 8.57
CA VAL A 143 -5.68 -3.47 8.53
C VAL A 143 -6.41 -3.72 9.85
N LEU A 144 -6.33 -2.75 10.76
CA LEU A 144 -6.95 -2.78 12.08
C LEU A 144 -8.38 -2.24 11.96
N SER A 145 -9.35 -3.12 11.99
CA SER A 145 -10.77 -2.78 11.88
C SER A 145 -11.40 -2.59 13.24
N VAL A 146 -12.07 -1.45 13.43
CA VAL A 146 -12.91 -1.13 14.60
C VAL A 146 -14.40 -1.14 14.23
N CYS A 147 -14.74 -1.85 13.17
CA CYS A 147 -16.13 -1.97 12.72
C CYS A 147 -17.02 -2.55 13.83
N GLY A 148 -18.15 -1.89 14.09
CA GLY A 148 -19.08 -2.32 15.13
C GLY A 148 -18.65 -1.95 16.57
N THR A 149 -17.62 -1.10 16.76
CA THR A 149 -17.15 -0.71 18.11
C THR A 149 -17.56 0.71 18.53
N GLY A 150 -18.22 1.48 17.69
CA GLY A 150 -18.51 2.89 17.97
C GLY A 150 -17.30 3.83 17.78
N MET A 151 -16.10 3.29 17.56
CA MET A 151 -14.90 4.05 17.23
C MET A 151 -14.73 4.13 15.70
N SER A 152 -14.35 5.26 15.19
CA SER A 152 -13.94 5.40 13.78
C SER A 152 -12.47 5.00 13.58
N GLY A 153 -12.11 4.63 12.35
CA GLY A 153 -10.71 4.38 12.01
C GLY A 153 -9.81 5.61 12.24
N ARG A 154 -10.36 6.81 12.07
CA ARG A 154 -9.65 8.07 12.35
C ARG A 154 -9.38 8.27 13.83
N GLU A 155 -10.31 7.95 14.70
CA GLU A 155 -10.11 8.00 16.15
C GLU A 155 -9.06 7.00 16.60
N LEU A 156 -9.11 5.75 16.09
CA LEU A 156 -8.07 4.76 16.33
C LEU A 156 -6.69 5.28 15.88
N TYR A 157 -6.59 5.83 14.67
CA TYR A 157 -5.35 6.39 14.13
C TYR A 157 -4.77 7.48 15.04
N PHE A 158 -5.57 8.47 15.41
CA PHE A 158 -5.10 9.56 16.27
C PHE A 158 -4.78 9.12 17.69
N LYS A 159 -5.48 8.12 18.22
CA LYS A 159 -5.19 7.55 19.52
C LYS A 159 -3.82 6.85 19.51
N LEU A 160 -3.56 6.01 18.52
CA LEU A 160 -2.26 5.37 18.32
C LEU A 160 -1.14 6.39 18.14
N LEU A 161 -1.36 7.44 17.36
CA LEU A 161 -0.38 8.49 17.14
C LEU A 161 -0.07 9.29 18.40
N LYS A 162 -1.11 9.80 19.09
CA LYS A 162 -0.93 10.75 20.20
C LYS A 162 -0.55 10.10 21.52
N GLN A 163 -1.11 8.93 21.83
CA GLN A 163 -0.90 8.27 23.11
C GLN A 163 0.24 7.26 23.08
N TYR A 164 0.44 6.60 21.93
CA TYR A 164 1.42 5.51 21.81
C TYR A 164 2.60 5.85 20.89
N HIS A 165 2.59 7.05 20.27
CA HIS A 165 3.61 7.49 19.33
C HIS A 165 3.81 6.52 18.15
N LEU A 166 2.71 5.98 17.65
CA LEU A 166 2.66 5.07 16.51
C LEU A 166 2.02 5.77 15.32
N GLN A 167 2.85 6.14 14.35
CA GLN A 167 2.40 6.70 13.07
C GLN A 167 1.97 5.56 12.17
N LEU A 168 0.70 5.54 11.76
CA LEU A 168 0.19 4.60 10.78
C LEU A 168 0.20 5.20 9.37
N GLU A 169 -0.04 4.39 8.35
CA GLU A 169 -0.07 4.83 6.96
C GLU A 169 -1.32 5.69 6.67
N MET A 170 -2.49 5.19 7.05
CA MET A 170 -3.75 5.88 6.80
C MET A 170 -4.87 5.36 7.70
N ALA A 171 -5.97 6.12 7.72
CA ALA A 171 -7.24 5.67 8.28
C ALA A 171 -8.40 6.04 7.37
N ALA A 172 -9.42 5.20 7.30
CA ALA A 172 -10.64 5.47 6.56
C ALA A 172 -11.83 4.72 7.19
N GLY A 173 -13.00 5.35 7.21
CA GLY A 173 -14.21 4.73 7.74
C GLY A 173 -14.00 4.10 9.12
N THR A 174 -14.03 2.80 9.17
CA THR A 174 -13.92 1.99 10.39
C THR A 174 -12.59 1.23 10.52
N TYR A 175 -11.52 1.64 9.85
CA TYR A 175 -10.23 0.97 9.93
C TYR A 175 -9.05 1.95 9.91
N ALA A 176 -7.93 1.50 10.43
CA ALA A 176 -6.62 2.12 10.25
C ALA A 176 -5.64 1.09 9.66
N LEU A 177 -4.74 1.55 8.80
CA LEU A 177 -3.75 0.73 8.12
C LEU A 177 -2.36 1.01 8.68
N ALA A 178 -1.71 -0.01 9.23
CA ALA A 178 -0.30 0.01 9.54
C ALA A 178 0.50 -0.73 8.46
N MET A 179 1.65 -0.19 8.11
CA MET A 179 2.64 -0.82 7.24
C MET A 179 3.85 -1.23 8.07
N THR A 180 4.41 -2.39 7.75
CA THR A 180 5.65 -2.88 8.37
C THR A 180 6.72 -3.15 7.31
N SER A 181 7.97 -3.20 7.75
CA SER A 181 9.13 -3.44 6.90
C SER A 181 10.16 -4.34 7.57
N ILE A 182 11.16 -4.78 6.83
CA ILE A 182 12.23 -5.65 7.35
C ILE A 182 13.10 -4.96 8.41
N PHE A 183 13.07 -3.63 8.50
CA PHE A 183 13.88 -2.85 9.43
C PHE A 183 13.11 -2.28 10.61
N ASP A 184 11.83 -2.62 10.75
CA ASP A 184 11.11 -2.26 11.97
C ASP A 184 11.71 -2.96 13.17
N LEU A 185 11.87 -2.19 14.24
CA LEU A 185 12.47 -2.68 15.50
C LEU A 185 11.42 -3.50 16.29
N GLU A 186 11.93 -4.46 17.06
CA GLU A 186 11.11 -5.28 17.97
C GLU A 186 10.30 -4.42 18.95
N GLU A 187 10.89 -3.30 19.40
CA GLU A 187 10.19 -2.32 20.23
C GLU A 187 8.93 -1.77 19.57
N GLY A 188 8.98 -1.48 18.24
CA GLY A 188 7.82 -1.00 17.48
C GLY A 188 6.69 -2.02 17.45
N TYR A 189 7.03 -3.30 17.22
CA TYR A 189 6.06 -4.40 17.25
C TYR A 189 5.42 -4.57 18.64
N SER A 190 6.22 -4.61 19.68
CA SER A 190 5.75 -4.74 21.06
C SER A 190 4.87 -3.58 21.48
N ARG A 191 5.24 -2.35 21.06
CA ARG A 191 4.45 -1.13 21.31
C ARG A 191 3.11 -1.19 20.60
N LEU A 192 3.06 -1.65 19.35
CA LEU A 192 1.81 -1.79 18.60
C LEU A 192 0.88 -2.82 19.25
N VAL A 193 1.39 -3.99 19.61
CA VAL A 193 0.60 -5.03 20.31
C VAL A 193 0.01 -4.49 21.59
N ARG A 194 0.84 -3.87 22.43
CA ARG A 194 0.39 -3.28 23.70
C ARG A 194 -0.69 -2.24 23.47
N ALA A 195 -0.45 -1.29 22.57
CA ALA A 195 -1.38 -0.21 22.27
C ALA A 195 -2.74 -0.73 21.80
N VAL A 196 -2.74 -1.70 20.87
CA VAL A 196 -3.98 -2.27 20.34
C VAL A 196 -4.73 -3.04 21.41
N LYS A 197 -4.04 -3.82 22.26
CA LYS A 197 -4.67 -4.56 23.37
C LYS A 197 -5.26 -3.63 24.44
N GLU A 198 -4.56 -2.56 24.79
CA GLU A 198 -5.07 -1.55 25.76
C GLU A 198 -6.31 -0.85 25.19
N ILE A 199 -6.32 -0.48 23.92
CA ILE A 199 -7.50 0.13 23.29
C ILE A 199 -8.65 -0.88 23.17
N ASP A 200 -8.36 -2.14 22.88
CA ASP A 200 -9.37 -3.20 22.83
C ASP A 200 -10.08 -3.40 24.18
N GLU A 201 -9.34 -3.33 25.29
CA GLU A 201 -9.89 -3.41 26.65
C GLU A 201 -10.71 -2.16 26.99
N GLU A 202 -10.29 -0.96 26.63
CA GLU A 202 -11.11 0.25 26.80
C GLU A 202 -12.44 0.14 26.04
N LEU A 203 -12.43 -0.42 24.82
CA LEU A 203 -13.67 -0.65 24.08
C LEU A 203 -14.58 -1.65 24.75
N PHE A 204 -14.02 -2.66 25.42
CA PHE A 204 -14.78 -3.59 26.25
C PHE A 204 -15.46 -2.88 27.43
N GLU A 205 -14.71 -2.06 28.18
CA GLU A 205 -15.24 -1.30 29.32
C GLU A 205 -16.34 -0.32 28.91
N MET A 206 -16.15 0.40 27.79
CA MET A 206 -17.16 1.32 27.25
C MET A 206 -18.46 0.61 26.90
N ARG A 207 -18.39 -0.59 26.36
CA ARG A 207 -19.55 -1.39 25.98
C ARG A 207 -20.30 -1.93 27.19
N THR A 208 -19.60 -2.33 28.24
CA THR A 208 -20.22 -2.82 29.49
C THR A 208 -20.93 -1.73 30.27
N GLN A 209 -20.59 -0.46 30.06
CA GLN A 209 -21.20 0.72 30.70
C GLN A 209 -22.37 1.34 29.94
N ASP A 210 -22.86 0.68 28.86
CA ASP A 210 -23.99 1.15 28.03
C ASP A 210 -23.72 2.53 27.34
N LYS A 211 -22.46 2.94 27.25
CA LYS A 211 -22.01 4.18 26.58
C LYS A 211 -21.72 3.99 25.08
N TYR A 212 -22.29 2.94 24.51
CA TYR A 212 -21.96 2.50 23.17
C TYR A 212 -23.02 2.95 22.15
N THR A 213 -22.60 3.73 21.17
CA THR A 213 -23.39 3.99 19.96
C THR A 213 -22.67 3.33 18.78
N PRO A 214 -23.22 2.27 18.15
CA PRO A 214 -22.62 1.66 16.97
C PRO A 214 -22.47 2.70 15.87
N ILE A 215 -21.26 2.87 15.35
CA ILE A 215 -21.10 3.52 14.06
C ILE A 215 -21.50 2.46 13.03
N GLU A 216 -22.66 2.61 12.43
CA GLU A 216 -23.07 1.77 11.32
C GLU A 216 -21.97 1.82 10.25
N SER A 217 -21.59 0.65 9.74
CA SER A 217 -20.71 0.56 8.57
C SER A 217 -21.29 1.48 7.51
N GLY A 218 -20.57 2.54 7.18
CA GLY A 218 -21.07 3.67 6.40
C GLY A 218 -21.90 3.21 5.22
N GLN A 219 -22.99 3.90 4.98
CA GLN A 219 -23.83 3.71 3.77
C GLN A 219 -22.89 3.50 2.58
N LYS A 220 -23.12 2.44 1.82
CA LYS A 220 -22.44 2.28 0.54
C LYS A 220 -22.65 3.56 -0.24
N VAL A 221 -21.64 4.42 -0.25
CA VAL A 221 -21.67 5.58 -1.14
C VAL A 221 -21.60 4.98 -2.54
N GLU A 222 -22.70 4.98 -3.25
CA GLU A 222 -22.68 4.71 -4.68
C GLU A 222 -21.89 5.85 -5.32
N VAL A 223 -20.63 5.55 -5.59
CA VAL A 223 -19.81 6.46 -6.38
C VAL A 223 -20.39 6.43 -7.79
N PRO A 224 -20.98 7.53 -8.27
CA PRO A 224 -21.50 7.58 -9.64
C PRO A 224 -20.35 7.24 -10.60
N LYS A 225 -20.66 6.47 -11.64
CA LYS A 225 -19.65 6.18 -12.67
C LYS A 225 -19.18 7.50 -13.26
N PRO A 226 -17.88 7.79 -13.25
CA PRO A 226 -17.38 9.03 -13.82
C PRO A 226 -17.74 9.07 -15.30
N GLU A 227 -18.37 10.16 -15.74
CA GLU A 227 -18.59 10.42 -17.14
C GLU A 227 -17.29 10.96 -17.74
N VAL A 228 -16.79 10.28 -18.78
CA VAL A 228 -15.60 10.75 -19.49
C VAL A 228 -16.00 11.91 -20.39
N VAL A 229 -15.87 13.13 -19.89
CA VAL A 229 -16.18 14.35 -20.64
C VAL A 229 -15.12 14.64 -21.71
N LEU A 230 -13.85 14.37 -21.41
CA LEU A 230 -12.71 14.54 -22.31
C LEU A 230 -11.66 13.49 -22.02
N ARG A 231 -11.06 12.94 -23.07
CA ARG A 231 -9.90 12.07 -22.92
C ARG A 231 -8.64 12.91 -22.71
N SER A 232 -7.67 12.40 -21.98
CA SER A 232 -6.44 13.16 -21.63
C SER A 232 -5.69 13.74 -22.83
N TRP A 233 -5.71 13.07 -23.97
CA TRP A 233 -5.07 13.55 -25.20
C TRP A 233 -5.89 14.63 -25.95
N GLU A 234 -7.19 14.72 -25.71
CA GLU A 234 -8.03 15.76 -26.27
C GLU A 234 -7.84 17.11 -25.56
N LEU A 235 -7.24 17.07 -24.35
CA LEU A 235 -6.92 18.27 -23.57
C LEU A 235 -5.78 19.11 -24.16
N THR A 236 -4.91 18.50 -24.98
CA THR A 236 -3.77 19.22 -25.60
C THR A 236 -4.20 20.32 -26.55
N ASP A 237 -5.32 20.14 -27.23
CA ASP A 237 -5.84 21.07 -28.24
C ASP A 237 -6.83 22.11 -27.67
N ILE A 238 -7.13 22.03 -26.36
CA ILE A 238 -8.06 22.96 -25.71
C ILE A 238 -7.26 24.10 -25.06
N PRO A 239 -7.61 25.39 -25.35
CA PRO A 239 -6.99 26.53 -24.70
C PRO A 239 -7.03 26.43 -23.17
N ILE A 240 -5.93 26.81 -22.49
CA ILE A 240 -5.74 26.70 -21.03
C ILE A 240 -6.90 27.32 -20.24
N GLU A 241 -7.47 28.41 -20.73
CA GLU A 241 -8.60 29.09 -20.10
C GLU A 241 -9.89 28.24 -20.06
N ARG A 242 -10.13 27.43 -21.08
CA ARG A 242 -11.25 26.48 -21.10
C ARG A 242 -10.99 25.29 -20.20
N ARG A 243 -9.74 24.82 -20.08
CA ARG A 243 -9.36 23.73 -19.15
C ARG A 243 -9.66 24.07 -17.70
N LYS A 244 -9.38 25.33 -17.31
CA LYS A 244 -9.66 25.82 -15.93
C LYS A 244 -11.15 25.91 -15.61
N ARG A 245 -11.99 26.27 -16.57
CA ARG A 245 -13.44 26.39 -16.35
C ARG A 245 -14.15 25.05 -16.22
N GLN A 246 -13.67 24.00 -16.89
CA GLN A 246 -14.24 22.67 -16.83
C GLN A 246 -13.91 21.94 -15.51
N SER A 247 -12.69 22.07 -15.03
CA SER A 247 -12.28 21.46 -13.74
C SER A 247 -13.00 22.05 -12.51
N TRP A 248 -13.57 23.24 -12.60
CA TRP A 248 -14.31 23.89 -11.52
C TRP A 248 -15.81 23.59 -11.48
N LYS A 249 -16.40 23.24 -12.62
CA LYS A 249 -17.83 22.88 -12.67
C LYS A 249 -18.14 21.50 -12.10
N ASP A 250 -17.15 20.59 -12.11
CA ASP A 250 -17.31 19.21 -11.64
C ASP A 250 -16.99 19.01 -10.15
N SER A 251 -16.51 20.07 -9.46
CA SER A 251 -16.16 20.02 -8.03
C SER A 251 -17.19 20.68 -7.10
N VAL A 252 -18.30 21.20 -7.63
CA VAL A 252 -19.36 21.90 -6.84
C VAL A 252 -20.74 21.43 -7.37
N GLY A 253 -20.99 20.15 -7.19
CA GLY A 253 -22.30 19.55 -7.42
C GLY A 253 -22.64 18.59 -6.29
#